data_dd5033e37ac58b2b0f20c7c033c2c409
#
_entry.id   dd5033e37ac58b2b0f20c7c033c2c409
#
_cell.length_a   1.000
_cell.length_b   1.000
_cell.length_c   1.000
_cell.angle_alpha   90.00
_cell.angle_beta   90.00
_cell.angle_gamma   90.00
#
_symmetry.space_group_name_H-M   'P 1'
#
loop_
_entity.id
_entity.type
_entity.pdbx_description
1 polymer ?
#
loop_
_entity_poly.entity_id
_entity_poly.type
_entity_poly.pdbx_seq_one_letter_code
_entity_poly.pdbx_strand_id
1 'polypeptide(L)'
;MEDIAAKTTSKTKGIVVINPNNPTGAVYKRKVLEDIAEHAKQHNMLIFADEIYSKILYDDAEHIPMGSIAKDQLCITFNGLSKAYRLAGFRSGWMILSGNKLDAKDYIEGLDILSSMRLCCNVPAQHAIQTALGGYQSINELILPGGRLLEQRDIAWKMLNDIPGVSCTKPAGAIYMFPRLDPEIYPVKDDEQLVLDL
;
A
#
# COMPACT_ATOMS: atom_id res chain seq x y z
N MET A 1 -2.53 -12.32 -11.98
CA MET A 1 -1.21 -12.43 -12.66
C MET A 1 -1.30 -12.24 -14.17
N GLU A 2 -2.33 -12.72 -14.82
CA GLU A 2 -2.52 -12.61 -16.29
C GLU A 2 -2.42 -11.16 -16.78
N ASP A 3 -3.10 -10.22 -16.12
CA ASP A 3 -3.06 -8.80 -16.49
C ASP A 3 -1.66 -8.18 -16.34
N ILE A 4 -0.92 -8.58 -15.30
CA ILE A 4 0.46 -8.12 -15.10
C ILE A 4 1.33 -8.62 -16.24
N ALA A 5 1.23 -9.91 -16.56
CA ALA A 5 1.99 -10.52 -17.66
C ALA A 5 1.67 -9.88 -19.02
N ALA A 6 0.38 -9.65 -19.30
CA ALA A 6 -0.07 -9.03 -20.56
C ALA A 6 0.43 -7.58 -20.72
N LYS A 7 0.64 -6.84 -19.62
CA LYS A 7 1.12 -5.46 -19.63
C LYS A 7 2.64 -5.33 -19.50
N THR A 8 3.34 -6.42 -19.20
CA THR A 8 4.80 -6.43 -19.08
C THR A 8 5.44 -6.44 -20.48
N THR A 9 6.38 -5.53 -20.72
CA THR A 9 7.15 -5.40 -21.95
C THR A 9 8.63 -5.30 -21.67
N SER A 10 9.49 -5.33 -22.69
CA SER A 10 10.94 -5.10 -22.55
C SER A 10 11.29 -3.71 -21.98
N LYS A 11 10.34 -2.77 -21.97
CA LYS A 11 10.50 -1.44 -21.42
C LYS A 11 10.09 -1.37 -19.94
N THR A 12 9.41 -2.38 -19.40
CA THR A 12 8.99 -2.41 -18.00
C THR A 12 10.20 -2.63 -17.11
N LYS A 13 10.49 -1.68 -16.21
CA LYS A 13 11.67 -1.69 -15.33
C LYS A 13 11.35 -1.94 -13.87
N GLY A 14 10.10 -1.83 -13.48
CA GLY A 14 9.69 -2.04 -12.10
C GLY A 14 8.20 -2.26 -11.98
N ILE A 15 7.81 -2.80 -10.84
CA ILE A 15 6.42 -3.01 -10.44
C ILE A 15 6.17 -2.33 -9.10
N VAL A 16 5.05 -1.61 -8.99
CA VAL A 16 4.58 -1.02 -7.74
C VAL A 16 3.55 -1.93 -7.10
N VAL A 17 3.79 -2.32 -5.85
CA VAL A 17 2.90 -3.16 -5.05
C VAL A 17 2.46 -2.35 -3.83
N ILE A 18 1.18 -2.01 -3.78
CA ILE A 18 0.58 -1.31 -2.64
C ILE A 18 -0.16 -2.32 -1.79
N ASN A 19 0.34 -2.63 -0.58
CA ASN A 19 -0.24 -3.67 0.27
C ASN A 19 -0.15 -3.31 1.77
N PRO A 20 -1.27 -3.14 2.48
CA PRO A 20 -2.67 -3.12 2.02
C PRO A 20 -2.96 -2.09 0.94
N ASN A 21 -3.88 -2.39 0.04
CA ASN A 21 -4.05 -1.66 -1.20
C ASN A 21 -4.88 -0.37 -1.04
N ASN A 22 -4.40 0.68 -1.65
CA ASN A 22 -5.14 1.90 -1.96
C ASN A 22 -5.47 1.86 -3.48
N PRO A 23 -6.75 1.89 -3.91
CA PRO A 23 -7.94 2.29 -3.15
C PRO A 23 -8.84 1.14 -2.68
N THR A 24 -8.50 -0.13 -2.88
CA THR A 24 -9.44 -1.24 -2.74
C THR A 24 -9.59 -1.80 -1.32
N GLY A 25 -8.64 -1.50 -0.42
CA GLY A 25 -8.59 -2.10 0.91
C GLY A 25 -8.21 -3.60 0.92
N ALA A 26 -7.79 -4.15 -0.22
CA ALA A 26 -7.34 -5.53 -0.32
C ALA A 26 -6.02 -5.75 0.43
N VAL A 27 -5.87 -6.93 1.02
CA VAL A 27 -4.60 -7.42 1.58
C VAL A 27 -4.18 -8.64 0.80
N TYR A 28 -3.02 -8.59 0.16
CA TYR A 28 -2.56 -9.66 -0.72
C TYR A 28 -2.05 -10.84 0.09
N LYS A 29 -2.51 -12.04 -0.28
CA LYS A 29 -2.04 -13.30 0.31
C LYS A 29 -0.62 -13.61 -0.15
N ARG A 30 0.11 -14.40 0.65
CA ARG A 30 1.49 -14.85 0.38
C ARG A 30 1.68 -15.30 -1.07
N LYS A 31 0.83 -16.18 -1.57
CA LYS A 31 0.94 -16.73 -2.92
C LYS A 31 0.94 -15.64 -4.01
N VAL A 32 0.10 -14.61 -3.87
CA VAL A 32 0.05 -13.50 -4.83
C VAL A 32 1.36 -12.70 -4.81
N LEU A 33 1.90 -12.44 -3.62
CA LEU A 33 3.17 -11.72 -3.47
C LEU A 33 4.36 -12.54 -4.00
N GLU A 34 4.35 -13.85 -3.80
CA GLU A 34 5.35 -14.77 -4.37
C GLU A 34 5.29 -14.80 -5.90
N ASP A 35 4.09 -14.84 -6.48
CA ASP A 35 3.89 -14.80 -7.93
C ASP A 35 4.37 -13.48 -8.53
N ILE A 36 4.13 -12.35 -7.84
CA ILE A 36 4.64 -11.04 -8.25
C ILE A 36 6.17 -11.02 -8.18
N ALA A 37 6.77 -11.53 -7.10
CA ALA A 37 8.23 -11.59 -6.95
C ALA A 37 8.88 -12.44 -8.03
N GLU A 38 8.32 -13.61 -8.32
CA GLU A 38 8.81 -14.50 -9.37
C GLU A 38 8.70 -13.84 -10.76
N HIS A 39 7.57 -13.19 -11.06
CA HIS A 39 7.40 -12.44 -12.30
C HIS A 39 8.42 -11.30 -12.43
N ALA A 40 8.64 -10.52 -11.36
CA ALA A 40 9.64 -9.47 -11.34
C ALA A 40 11.06 -9.99 -11.57
N LYS A 41 11.39 -11.16 -10.99
CA LYS A 41 12.66 -11.86 -11.20
C LYS A 41 12.85 -12.25 -12.66
N GLN A 42 11.86 -12.92 -13.26
CA GLN A 42 11.92 -13.37 -14.66
C GLN A 42 12.11 -12.25 -15.66
N HIS A 43 11.61 -11.05 -15.34
CA HIS A 43 11.70 -9.87 -16.21
C HIS A 43 12.74 -8.83 -15.77
N ASN A 44 13.58 -9.16 -14.80
CA ASN A 44 14.61 -8.27 -14.24
C ASN A 44 14.07 -6.90 -13.83
N MET A 45 12.95 -6.90 -13.07
CA MET A 45 12.26 -5.70 -12.60
C MET A 45 12.60 -5.39 -11.14
N LEU A 46 12.65 -4.10 -10.82
CA LEU A 46 12.65 -3.61 -9.44
C LEU A 46 11.25 -3.76 -8.83
N ILE A 47 11.17 -3.97 -7.51
CA ILE A 47 9.91 -3.97 -6.79
C ILE A 47 9.87 -2.75 -5.88
N PHE A 48 8.83 -1.93 -6.05
CA PHE A 48 8.51 -0.80 -5.18
C PHE A 48 7.30 -1.18 -4.33
N ALA A 49 7.53 -1.45 -3.04
CA ALA A 49 6.50 -1.89 -2.12
C ALA A 49 6.04 -0.72 -1.23
N ASP A 50 4.84 -0.20 -1.48
CA ASP A 50 4.21 0.77 -0.59
C ASP A 50 3.44 0.03 0.51
N GLU A 51 3.99 0.05 1.71
CA GLU A 51 3.45 -0.64 2.89
C GLU A 51 2.95 0.34 3.96
N ILE A 52 2.57 1.55 3.54
CA ILE A 52 2.13 2.63 4.45
C ILE A 52 0.92 2.23 5.32
N TYR A 53 0.14 1.25 4.90
CA TYR A 53 -1.02 0.72 5.61
C TYR A 53 -0.76 -0.61 6.33
N SER A 54 0.47 -1.07 6.43
CA SER A 54 0.85 -2.40 6.96
C SER A 54 0.31 -2.73 8.35
N LYS A 55 0.01 -1.72 9.18
CA LYS A 55 -0.56 -1.87 10.53
C LYS A 55 -2.07 -1.59 10.59
N ILE A 56 -2.72 -1.29 9.48
CA ILE A 56 -4.17 -1.06 9.41
C ILE A 56 -4.78 -2.28 8.73
N LEU A 57 -5.07 -3.28 9.55
CA LEU A 57 -5.58 -4.58 9.15
C LEU A 57 -6.82 -4.88 9.96
N TYR A 58 -7.78 -5.54 9.36
CA TYR A 58 -9.05 -5.88 9.97
C TYR A 58 -9.25 -7.38 10.00
N ASP A 59 -10.03 -7.83 10.98
CA ASP A 59 -10.37 -9.24 11.17
C ASP A 59 -9.06 -10.08 11.30
N ASP A 60 -8.94 -11.18 10.58
CA ASP A 60 -7.79 -12.09 10.60
C ASP A 60 -6.77 -11.79 9.48
N ALA A 61 -6.80 -10.58 8.90
CA ALA A 61 -5.87 -10.23 7.83
C ALA A 61 -4.45 -10.06 8.37
N GLU A 62 -3.48 -10.62 7.65
CA GLU A 62 -2.06 -10.54 7.97
C GLU A 62 -1.30 -9.80 6.86
N HIS A 63 -0.48 -8.83 7.25
CA HIS A 63 0.45 -8.19 6.34
C HIS A 63 1.73 -8.99 6.21
N ILE A 64 2.12 -9.29 4.99
CA ILE A 64 3.39 -9.95 4.67
C ILE A 64 4.26 -8.91 3.95
N PRO A 65 5.39 -8.50 4.56
CA PRO A 65 6.28 -7.54 3.91
C PRO A 65 6.87 -8.09 2.60
N MET A 66 6.76 -7.33 1.52
CA MET A 66 7.28 -7.72 0.21
C MET A 66 8.78 -8.00 0.23
N GLY A 67 9.54 -7.23 0.99
CA GLY A 67 10.97 -7.45 1.20
C GLY A 67 11.33 -8.77 1.90
N SER A 68 10.36 -9.43 2.57
CA SER A 68 10.57 -10.77 3.13
C SER A 68 10.47 -11.89 2.09
N ILE A 69 9.82 -11.61 0.96
CA ILE A 69 9.58 -12.54 -0.15
C ILE A 69 10.58 -12.31 -1.28
N ALA A 70 10.73 -11.07 -1.75
CA ALA A 70 11.60 -10.70 -2.86
C ALA A 70 13.07 -10.74 -2.44
N LYS A 71 13.73 -11.87 -2.67
CA LYS A 71 15.16 -12.10 -2.29
C LYS A 71 16.13 -11.93 -3.46
N ASP A 72 15.67 -12.19 -4.66
CA ASP A 72 16.52 -12.30 -5.84
C ASP A 72 16.63 -11.00 -6.65
N GLN A 73 15.74 -10.03 -6.39
CA GLN A 73 15.76 -8.70 -7.01
C GLN A 73 15.74 -7.61 -5.94
N LEU A 74 16.12 -6.39 -6.31
CA LEU A 74 16.03 -5.26 -5.40
C LEU A 74 14.55 -4.95 -5.11
N CYS A 75 14.21 -4.97 -3.82
CA CYS A 75 12.91 -4.55 -3.30
C CYS A 75 13.09 -3.28 -2.45
N ILE A 76 12.35 -2.26 -2.80
CA ILE A 76 12.35 -0.95 -2.15
C ILE A 76 11.02 -0.80 -1.41
N THR A 77 11.06 -0.93 -0.08
CA THR A 77 9.86 -0.81 0.76
C THR A 77 9.74 0.60 1.31
N PHE A 78 8.58 1.20 1.13
CA PHE A 78 8.22 2.52 1.65
C PHE A 78 7.24 2.39 2.81
N ASN A 79 7.47 3.16 3.86
CA ASN A 79 6.55 3.29 4.98
C ASN A 79 6.73 4.67 5.65
N GLY A 80 5.90 5.02 6.62
CA GLY A 80 6.01 6.32 7.25
C GLY A 80 5.01 6.58 8.37
N LEU A 81 5.08 7.78 8.91
CA LEU A 81 4.27 8.21 10.05
C LEU A 81 2.83 8.61 9.70
N SER A 82 2.54 8.79 8.40
CA SER A 82 1.31 9.46 7.95
C SER A 82 0.02 8.71 8.28
N LYS A 83 0.01 7.37 8.24
CA LYS A 83 -1.22 6.56 8.32
C LYS A 83 -1.35 5.83 9.65
N ALA A 84 -0.64 4.74 9.87
CA ALA A 84 -0.74 3.95 11.08
C ALA A 84 -0.43 4.76 12.36
N TYR A 85 0.44 5.74 12.26
CA TYR A 85 0.82 6.61 13.38
C TYR A 85 0.04 7.93 13.42
N ARG A 86 -0.84 8.21 12.44
CA ARG A 86 -1.72 9.40 12.37
C ARG A 86 -0.97 10.74 12.41
N LEU A 87 0.27 10.75 11.94
CA LEU A 87 1.14 11.92 11.92
C LEU A 87 1.40 12.41 10.49
N ALA A 88 0.33 12.50 9.69
CA ALA A 88 0.44 12.90 8.28
C ALA A 88 1.10 14.29 8.10
N GLY A 89 0.86 15.20 9.04
CA GLY A 89 1.46 16.55 9.03
C GLY A 89 2.96 16.58 9.31
N PHE A 90 3.53 15.53 9.89
CA PHE A 90 4.97 15.45 10.18
C PHE A 90 5.81 15.27 8.90
N ARG A 91 5.20 14.85 7.80
CA ARG A 91 5.86 14.67 6.50
C ARG A 91 7.14 13.83 6.60
N SER A 92 7.09 12.73 7.36
CA SER A 92 8.23 11.86 7.60
C SER A 92 7.91 10.40 7.32
N GLY A 93 8.86 9.70 6.74
CA GLY A 93 8.80 8.30 6.39
C GLY A 93 10.19 7.73 6.18
N TRP A 94 10.24 6.48 5.79
CA TRP A 94 11.49 5.76 5.54
C TRP A 94 11.37 4.84 4.34
N MET A 95 12.51 4.50 3.80
CA MET A 95 12.70 3.56 2.71
C MET A 95 13.68 2.48 3.17
N ILE A 96 13.36 1.23 2.86
CA ILE A 96 14.20 0.07 3.18
C ILE A 96 14.57 -0.65 1.89
N LEU A 97 15.86 -0.83 1.66
CA LEU A 97 16.39 -1.59 0.54
C LEU A 97 16.67 -3.03 0.98
N SER A 98 16.02 -3.98 0.34
CA SER A 98 16.16 -5.43 0.61
C SER A 98 16.33 -6.24 -0.68
N GLY A 99 16.62 -7.54 -0.53
CA GLY A 99 16.85 -8.44 -1.67
C GLY A 99 18.25 -8.29 -2.28
N ASN A 100 18.37 -8.58 -3.58
CA ASN A 100 19.66 -8.51 -4.28
C ASN A 100 20.04 -7.04 -4.54
N LYS A 101 21.11 -6.60 -3.89
CA LYS A 101 21.67 -5.24 -4.02
C LYS A 101 22.87 -5.18 -4.96
N LEU A 102 23.44 -6.34 -5.33
CA LEU A 102 24.69 -6.38 -6.10
C LEU A 102 24.49 -5.84 -7.52
N ASP A 103 23.37 -6.19 -8.14
CA ASP A 103 23.04 -5.78 -9.50
C ASP A 103 22.45 -4.36 -9.59
N ALA A 104 22.23 -3.73 -8.43
CA ALA A 104 21.61 -2.42 -8.33
C ALA A 104 22.52 -1.37 -7.65
N LYS A 105 23.84 -1.57 -7.65
CA LYS A 105 24.79 -0.69 -6.97
C LYS A 105 24.67 0.75 -7.44
N ASP A 106 24.68 0.98 -8.75
CA ASP A 106 24.60 2.33 -9.33
C ASP A 106 23.30 3.04 -8.99
N TYR A 107 22.19 2.26 -8.92
CA TYR A 107 20.90 2.80 -8.49
C TYR A 107 20.93 3.21 -7.01
N ILE A 108 21.51 2.40 -6.15
CA ILE A 108 21.67 2.68 -4.71
C ILE A 108 22.56 3.90 -4.50
N GLU A 109 23.69 3.98 -5.22
CA GLU A 109 24.57 5.15 -5.20
C GLU A 109 23.84 6.42 -5.64
N GLY A 110 23.00 6.33 -6.68
CA GLY A 110 22.13 7.43 -7.12
C GLY A 110 21.16 7.90 -6.02
N LEU A 111 20.59 6.97 -5.24
CA LEU A 111 19.75 7.31 -4.09
C LEU A 111 20.54 8.03 -2.98
N ASP A 112 21.77 7.58 -2.71
CA ASP A 112 22.64 8.20 -1.71
C ASP A 112 23.03 9.63 -2.13
N ILE A 113 23.35 9.82 -3.42
CA ILE A 113 23.65 11.14 -3.98
C ILE A 113 22.43 12.07 -3.85
N LEU A 114 21.22 11.61 -4.24
CA LEU A 114 19.98 12.38 -4.11
C LEU A 114 19.69 12.74 -2.66
N SER A 115 19.90 11.80 -1.74
CA SER A 115 19.76 12.03 -0.30
C SER A 115 20.72 13.11 0.19
N SER A 116 21.98 13.04 -0.25
CA SER A 116 23.01 14.03 0.08
C SER A 116 22.72 15.42 -0.50
N MET A 117 22.15 15.48 -1.71
CA MET A 117 21.74 16.74 -2.33
C MET A 117 20.57 17.42 -1.58
N ARG A 118 19.72 16.63 -0.93
CA ARG A 118 18.60 17.16 -0.12
C ARG A 118 19.08 17.89 1.12
N LEU A 119 20.24 17.54 1.68
CA LEU A 119 20.92 18.08 2.85
C LEU A 119 20.09 18.03 4.14
N CYS A 120 19.15 18.98 4.28
CA CYS A 120 18.36 19.15 5.49
C CYS A 120 16.93 18.69 5.27
N CYS A 121 16.61 17.52 5.80
CA CYS A 121 15.23 17.03 5.87
C CYS A 121 14.56 17.49 7.17
N ASN A 122 13.31 17.11 7.37
CA ASN A 122 12.54 17.49 8.56
C ASN A 122 13.06 16.75 9.80
N VAL A 123 14.15 17.25 10.41
CA VAL A 123 14.85 16.62 11.54
C VAL A 123 13.92 16.39 12.74
N PRO A 124 13.09 17.35 13.21
CA PRO A 124 12.19 17.10 14.34
C PRO A 124 11.24 15.93 14.11
N ALA A 125 10.69 15.80 12.90
CA ALA A 125 9.79 14.70 12.56
C ALA A 125 10.52 13.34 12.44
N GLN A 126 11.79 13.33 12.05
CA GLN A 126 12.60 12.12 12.02
C GLN A 126 12.89 11.58 13.43
N HIS A 127 13.10 12.44 14.41
CA HIS A 127 13.24 12.00 15.80
C HIS A 127 11.97 11.31 16.33
N ALA A 128 10.79 11.67 15.82
CA ALA A 128 9.55 11.00 16.19
C ALA A 128 9.45 9.55 15.67
N ILE A 129 10.19 9.18 14.61
CA ILE A 129 10.12 7.84 14.02
C ILE A 129 10.50 6.76 15.04
N GLN A 130 11.59 6.94 15.76
CA GLN A 130 12.04 5.97 16.76
C GLN A 130 11.00 5.75 17.85
N THR A 131 10.43 6.83 18.36
CA THR A 131 9.36 6.76 19.36
C THR A 131 8.11 6.11 18.82
N ALA A 132 7.72 6.43 17.59
CA ALA A 132 6.56 5.84 16.94
C ALA A 132 6.73 4.32 16.70
N LEU A 133 7.92 3.89 16.29
CA LEU A 133 8.20 2.46 16.03
C LEU A 133 8.31 1.65 17.32
N GLY A 134 8.97 2.18 18.34
CA GLY A 134 9.23 1.49 19.63
C GLY A 134 8.19 1.73 20.71
N GLY A 135 7.31 2.71 20.53
CA GLY A 135 6.32 3.10 21.52
C GLY A 135 5.01 2.33 21.42
N TYR A 136 4.03 2.81 22.19
CA TYR A 136 2.69 2.26 22.22
C TYR A 136 2.00 2.39 20.85
N GLN A 137 1.45 1.27 20.38
CA GLN A 137 0.82 1.20 19.04
C GLN A 137 -0.69 1.49 19.15
N SER A 138 -1.03 2.75 19.33
CA SER A 138 -2.43 3.20 19.50
C SER A 138 -3.33 2.92 18.29
N ILE A 139 -2.78 2.56 17.14
CA ILE A 139 -3.57 2.11 15.98
C ILE A 139 -4.40 0.85 16.31
N ASN A 140 -3.88 -0.02 17.20
CA ASN A 140 -4.56 -1.25 17.58
C ASN A 140 -5.92 -0.97 18.22
N GLU A 141 -6.06 0.09 19.01
CA GLU A 141 -7.34 0.49 19.60
C GLU A 141 -8.40 0.86 18.54
N LEU A 142 -7.96 1.24 17.36
CA LEU A 142 -8.86 1.68 16.28
C LEU A 142 -9.30 0.55 15.36
N ILE A 143 -8.52 -0.53 15.25
CA ILE A 143 -8.75 -1.62 14.30
C ILE A 143 -9.28 -2.90 14.95
N LEU A 144 -9.25 -2.99 16.29
CA LEU A 144 -9.80 -4.11 17.04
C LEU A 144 -11.31 -3.92 17.32
N PRO A 145 -12.02 -4.96 17.77
CA PRO A 145 -13.44 -4.87 18.16
C PRO A 145 -13.70 -3.72 19.15
N GLY A 146 -14.67 -2.87 18.85
CA GLY A 146 -14.94 -1.62 19.56
C GLY A 146 -14.12 -0.43 19.08
N GLY A 147 -13.20 -0.63 18.15
CA GLY A 147 -12.35 0.40 17.57
C GLY A 147 -13.03 1.16 16.44
N ARG A 148 -12.85 2.48 16.42
CA ARG A 148 -13.55 3.38 15.49
C ARG A 148 -13.36 3.02 14.01
N LEU A 149 -12.17 2.63 13.58
CA LEU A 149 -11.91 2.32 12.17
C LEU A 149 -12.61 1.04 11.75
N LEU A 150 -12.62 0.03 12.63
CA LEU A 150 -13.33 -1.23 12.38
C LEU A 150 -14.84 -0.99 12.28
N GLU A 151 -15.41 -0.24 13.23
CA GLU A 151 -16.84 0.09 13.23
C GLU A 151 -17.23 0.90 11.98
N GLN A 152 -16.46 1.94 11.63
CA GLN A 152 -16.70 2.75 10.44
C GLN A 152 -16.63 1.92 9.15
N ARG A 153 -15.66 1.00 9.05
CA ARG A 153 -15.57 0.07 7.92
C ARG A 153 -16.84 -0.78 7.81
N ASP A 154 -17.28 -1.39 8.90
CA ASP A 154 -18.40 -2.31 8.89
C ASP A 154 -19.73 -1.60 8.58
N ILE A 155 -19.94 -0.42 9.15
CA ILE A 155 -21.10 0.41 8.88
C ILE A 155 -21.13 0.85 7.41
N ALA A 156 -20.03 1.42 6.92
CA ALA A 156 -19.96 1.92 5.55
C ALA A 156 -20.08 0.78 4.53
N TRP A 157 -19.44 -0.36 4.77
CA TRP A 157 -19.58 -1.54 3.91
C TRP A 157 -21.02 -2.03 3.83
N LYS A 158 -21.71 -2.10 4.95
CA LYS A 158 -23.12 -2.48 5.00
C LYS A 158 -23.99 -1.45 4.23
N MET A 159 -23.83 -0.17 4.53
CA MET A 159 -24.63 0.89 3.90
C MET A 159 -24.44 0.91 2.38
N LEU A 160 -23.21 0.71 1.88
CA LEU A 160 -22.94 0.65 0.44
C LEU A 160 -23.67 -0.55 -0.22
N ASN A 161 -23.61 -1.73 0.40
CA ASN A 161 -24.25 -2.92 -0.15
C ASN A 161 -25.79 -2.95 0.06
N ASP A 162 -26.35 -2.09 0.91
CA ASP A 162 -27.78 -1.90 1.04
C ASP A 162 -28.37 -1.01 -0.09
N ILE A 163 -27.52 -0.33 -0.87
CA ILE A 163 -27.95 0.50 -2.00
C ILE A 163 -28.18 -0.42 -3.22
N PRO A 164 -29.38 -0.45 -3.83
CA PRO A 164 -29.65 -1.24 -5.03
C PRO A 164 -28.68 -0.90 -6.15
N GLY A 165 -28.05 -1.92 -6.76
CA GLY A 165 -27.08 -1.75 -7.84
C GLY A 165 -25.68 -1.28 -7.40
N VAL A 166 -25.42 -1.20 -6.10
CA VAL A 166 -24.08 -0.97 -5.57
C VAL A 166 -23.56 -2.23 -4.91
N SER A 167 -22.32 -2.60 -5.19
CA SER A 167 -21.63 -3.70 -4.53
C SER A 167 -20.24 -3.27 -4.08
N CYS A 168 -19.83 -3.71 -2.91
CA CYS A 168 -18.50 -3.41 -2.37
C CYS A 168 -17.93 -4.63 -1.67
N THR A 169 -16.72 -5.02 -2.07
CA THR A 169 -15.98 -6.04 -1.32
C THR A 169 -15.55 -5.49 0.03
N LYS A 170 -15.71 -6.28 1.09
CA LYS A 170 -15.32 -5.87 2.44
C LYS A 170 -13.81 -5.67 2.50
N PRO A 171 -13.32 -4.47 2.86
CA PRO A 171 -11.89 -4.24 2.97
C PRO A 171 -11.25 -5.06 4.09
N ALA A 172 -10.11 -5.68 3.81
CA ALA A 172 -9.32 -6.39 4.79
C ALA A 172 -8.22 -5.53 5.44
N GLY A 173 -7.95 -4.36 4.87
CA GLY A 173 -6.96 -3.41 5.38
C GLY A 173 -7.14 -2.00 4.82
N ALA A 174 -6.18 -1.12 5.14
CA ALA A 174 -6.18 0.30 4.79
C ALA A 174 -7.41 1.06 5.35
N ILE A 175 -7.79 2.17 4.70
CA ILE A 175 -8.88 3.05 5.14
C ILE A 175 -9.82 3.38 3.98
N TYR A 176 -9.93 2.49 3.00
CA TYR A 176 -10.65 2.72 1.74
C TYR A 176 -11.65 1.63 1.48
N MET A 177 -12.69 2.00 0.73
CA MET A 177 -13.64 1.11 0.09
C MET A 177 -13.72 1.46 -1.39
N PHE A 178 -13.94 0.47 -2.22
CA PHE A 178 -14.01 0.63 -3.67
C PHE A 178 -15.34 0.06 -4.18
N PRO A 179 -16.44 0.82 -4.12
CA PRO A 179 -17.75 0.37 -4.56
C PRO A 179 -17.78 0.26 -6.08
N ARG A 180 -18.54 -0.73 -6.56
CA ARG A 180 -18.87 -0.92 -7.96
C ARG A 180 -20.34 -0.55 -8.18
N LEU A 181 -20.60 0.26 -9.17
CA LEU A 181 -21.94 0.58 -9.66
C LEU A 181 -22.33 -0.40 -10.77
N ASP A 182 -23.55 -0.92 -10.71
CA ASP A 182 -24.12 -1.73 -11.78
C ASP A 182 -24.47 -0.83 -12.98
N PRO A 183 -23.84 -1.04 -14.15
CA PRO A 183 -24.08 -0.19 -15.33
C PRO A 183 -25.51 -0.28 -15.88
N GLU A 184 -26.28 -1.32 -15.54
CA GLU A 184 -27.69 -1.45 -15.94
C GLU A 184 -28.58 -0.51 -15.12
N ILE A 185 -28.18 -0.20 -13.86
CA ILE A 185 -28.92 0.69 -12.96
C ILE A 185 -28.34 2.10 -13.02
N TYR A 186 -27.01 2.20 -13.07
CA TYR A 186 -26.25 3.46 -13.10
C TYR A 186 -25.47 3.54 -14.41
N PRO A 187 -26.03 4.06 -15.51
CA PRO A 187 -25.37 4.13 -16.80
C PRO A 187 -24.30 5.23 -16.86
N VAL A 188 -23.27 5.09 -16.03
CA VAL A 188 -22.13 6.03 -15.97
C VAL A 188 -21.32 5.90 -17.24
N LYS A 189 -21.18 7.01 -17.97
CA LYS A 189 -20.36 7.08 -19.21
C LYS A 189 -18.99 7.69 -18.97
N ASP A 190 -18.89 8.51 -17.92
CA ASP A 190 -17.70 9.26 -17.57
C ASP A 190 -17.61 9.34 -16.03
N ASP A 191 -16.56 8.72 -15.48
CA ASP A 191 -16.35 8.64 -14.04
C ASP A 191 -16.02 10.02 -13.44
N GLU A 192 -15.32 10.88 -14.19
CA GLU A 192 -15.00 12.24 -13.76
C GLU A 192 -16.28 13.08 -13.64
N GLN A 193 -17.17 12.99 -14.62
CA GLN A 193 -18.43 13.69 -14.56
C GLN A 193 -19.30 13.20 -13.43
N LEU A 194 -19.33 11.88 -13.16
CA LEU A 194 -20.04 11.33 -12.00
C LEU A 194 -19.56 11.95 -10.69
N VAL A 195 -18.24 12.06 -10.50
CA VAL A 195 -17.65 12.64 -9.28
C VAL A 195 -17.98 14.13 -9.15
N LEU A 196 -18.09 14.85 -10.27
CA LEU A 196 -18.47 16.28 -10.27
C LEU A 196 -19.95 16.49 -10.00
N ASP A 197 -20.79 15.51 -10.30
CA ASP A 197 -22.25 15.56 -10.11
C ASP A 197 -22.66 15.14 -8.68
N LEU A 198 -21.77 14.50 -7.90
CA LEU A 198 -21.98 14.09 -6.50
C LEU A 198 -21.59 15.21 -5.50
#